data_5f90d5bab230193f937357c5bb5cedbc
#
_entry.id   5f90d5bab230193f937357c5bb5cedbc
#
_cell.length_a   1.000
_cell.length_b   1.000
_cell.length_c   1.000
_cell.angle_alpha   90.00
_cell.angle_beta   90.00
_cell.angle_gamma   90.00
#
_symmetry.space_group_name_H-M   'P 1'
#
loop_
_entity.id
_entity.type
_entity.pdbx_description
1 polymer ?
#
loop_
_entity_poly.entity_id
_entity_poly.type
_entity_poly.pdbx_seq_one_letter_code
_entity_poly.pdbx_strand_id
1 'polypeptide(L)'
;MMPNNQADLPKKPTVAIIGAGPAGLMAADYLRQFDVTIHVFEQKPSPARKLLMAGKSGLNISHAEPVDAFVTRYQPNDWLTPHIEDFNAAHIRDFMTRLGIESFVGSTGRIFPTMMKASPLLRAWLQALQQDGVTFFYRHSCDNIEGKQATFSVAHES
;
A
#
# COMPACT_ATOMS: atom_id res chain seq x y z
N MET A 1 -43.16 -5.70 -28.42
CA MET A 1 -42.28 -6.38 -27.47
C MET A 1 -40.84 -6.14 -27.93
N MET A 2 -40.17 -5.13 -27.35
CA MET A 2 -38.79 -4.80 -27.75
C MET A 2 -37.81 -5.73 -27.00
N PRO A 3 -36.79 -6.29 -27.66
CA PRO A 3 -35.80 -7.10 -26.97
C PRO A 3 -34.97 -6.21 -26.04
N ASN A 4 -34.92 -6.60 -24.78
CA ASN A 4 -34.08 -5.96 -23.74
C ASN A 4 -32.62 -6.32 -24.02
N ASN A 5 -31.95 -5.51 -24.84
CA ASN A 5 -30.54 -5.67 -25.15
C ASN A 5 -29.69 -5.02 -24.03
N GLN A 6 -29.70 -5.62 -22.85
CA GLN A 6 -28.63 -5.36 -21.87
C GLN A 6 -27.35 -5.99 -22.44
N ALA A 7 -26.62 -5.19 -23.21
CA ALA A 7 -25.27 -5.54 -23.59
C ALA A 7 -24.49 -5.86 -22.29
N ASP A 8 -24.00 -7.09 -22.18
CA ASP A 8 -23.14 -7.55 -21.10
C ASP A 8 -21.86 -6.70 -21.17
N LEU A 9 -21.84 -5.60 -20.40
CA LEU A 9 -20.62 -4.78 -20.26
C LEU A 9 -19.52 -5.70 -19.73
N PRO A 10 -18.32 -5.67 -20.32
CA PRO A 10 -17.23 -6.52 -19.85
C PRO A 10 -17.01 -6.27 -18.36
N LYS A 11 -17.10 -7.33 -17.57
CA LYS A 11 -16.86 -7.25 -16.11
C LYS A 11 -15.46 -6.72 -15.89
N LYS A 12 -15.34 -5.67 -15.06
CA LYS A 12 -14.04 -5.14 -14.65
C LYS A 12 -13.15 -6.27 -14.12
N PRO A 13 -11.88 -6.32 -14.53
CA PRO A 13 -10.95 -7.27 -13.93
C PRO A 13 -10.90 -7.08 -12.42
N THR A 14 -10.84 -8.18 -11.67
CA THR A 14 -10.67 -8.15 -10.22
C THR A 14 -9.22 -8.51 -9.87
N VAL A 15 -8.58 -7.67 -9.07
CA VAL A 15 -7.24 -7.90 -8.54
C VAL A 15 -7.35 -8.23 -7.07
N ALA A 16 -6.83 -9.40 -6.68
CA ALA A 16 -6.69 -9.79 -5.29
C ALA A 16 -5.25 -9.48 -4.82
N ILE A 17 -5.12 -8.63 -3.81
CA ILE A 17 -3.85 -8.31 -3.15
C ILE A 17 -3.80 -9.09 -1.83
N ILE A 18 -2.76 -9.91 -1.66
CA ILE A 18 -2.59 -10.73 -0.46
C ILE A 18 -1.59 -10.07 0.47
N GLY A 19 -2.10 -9.60 1.60
CA GLY A 19 -1.37 -8.86 2.62
C GLY A 19 -1.62 -7.35 2.57
N ALA A 20 -2.16 -6.80 3.66
CA ALA A 20 -2.36 -5.36 3.85
C ALA A 20 -1.18 -4.69 4.58
N GLY A 21 0.04 -5.12 4.26
CA GLY A 21 1.28 -4.43 4.64
C GLY A 21 1.56 -3.23 3.72
N PRO A 22 2.64 -2.44 3.96
CA PRO A 22 2.97 -1.29 3.14
C PRO A 22 3.06 -1.58 1.64
N ALA A 23 3.63 -2.72 1.26
CA ALA A 23 3.74 -3.13 -0.14
C ALA A 23 2.36 -3.39 -0.77
N GLY A 24 1.47 -4.13 -0.09
CA GLY A 24 0.11 -4.38 -0.58
C GLY A 24 -0.75 -3.12 -0.63
N LEU A 25 -0.63 -2.23 0.37
CA LEU A 25 -1.32 -0.94 0.36
C LEU A 25 -0.81 -0.04 -0.78
N MET A 26 0.50 -0.05 -1.07
CA MET A 26 1.07 0.70 -2.19
C MET A 26 0.64 0.13 -3.55
N ALA A 27 0.55 -1.20 -3.67
CA ALA A 27 -0.01 -1.84 -4.85
C ALA A 27 -1.47 -1.44 -5.08
N ALA A 28 -2.29 -1.39 -4.02
CA ALA A 28 -3.66 -0.91 -4.09
C ALA A 28 -3.72 0.57 -4.50
N ASP A 29 -2.84 1.42 -3.93
CA ASP A 29 -2.74 2.84 -4.27
C ASP A 29 -2.38 3.06 -5.75
N TYR A 30 -1.48 2.26 -6.28
CA TYR A 30 -1.12 2.31 -7.69
C TYR A 30 -2.26 1.82 -8.60
N LEU A 31 -2.92 0.72 -8.23
CA LEU A 31 -3.94 0.09 -9.05
C LEU A 31 -5.25 0.89 -9.15
N ARG A 32 -5.58 1.76 -8.17
CA ARG A 32 -6.82 2.56 -8.20
C ARG A 32 -6.91 3.55 -9.35
N GLN A 33 -5.81 3.83 -10.06
CA GLN A 33 -5.82 4.64 -11.27
C GLN A 33 -6.32 3.88 -12.53
N PHE A 34 -6.50 2.57 -12.43
CA PHE A 34 -6.96 1.72 -13.53
C PHE A 34 -8.42 1.28 -13.31
N ASP A 35 -9.07 0.86 -14.38
CA ASP A 35 -10.45 0.36 -14.33
C ASP A 35 -10.51 -1.10 -13.86
N VAL A 36 -10.17 -1.34 -12.60
CA VAL A 36 -10.14 -2.65 -11.96
C VAL A 36 -10.87 -2.63 -10.61
N THR A 37 -11.39 -3.77 -10.19
CA THR A 37 -11.90 -3.98 -8.82
C THR A 37 -10.75 -4.45 -7.94
N ILE A 38 -10.51 -3.81 -6.81
CA ILE A 38 -9.37 -4.11 -5.93
C ILE A 38 -9.86 -4.70 -4.61
N HIS A 39 -9.45 -5.92 -4.32
CA HIS A 39 -9.69 -6.60 -3.05
C HIS A 39 -8.37 -6.86 -2.34
N VAL A 40 -8.26 -6.41 -1.08
CA VAL A 40 -7.07 -6.61 -0.24
C VAL A 40 -7.41 -7.57 0.87
N PHE A 41 -6.71 -8.69 0.93
CA PHE A 41 -6.90 -9.74 1.93
C PHE A 41 -5.77 -9.70 2.96
N GLU A 42 -6.11 -9.70 4.24
CA GLU A 42 -5.17 -9.66 5.35
C GLU A 42 -5.51 -10.72 6.39
N GLN A 43 -4.54 -11.57 6.71
CA GLN A 43 -4.74 -12.64 7.70
C GLN A 43 -4.95 -12.14 9.13
N LYS A 44 -4.47 -10.94 9.45
CA LYS A 44 -4.61 -10.35 10.78
C LYS A 44 -5.88 -9.51 10.89
N PRO A 45 -6.36 -9.22 12.12
CA PRO A 45 -7.56 -8.40 12.31
C PRO A 45 -7.36 -6.92 11.97
N SER A 46 -6.12 -6.48 11.66
CA SER A 46 -5.80 -5.09 11.30
C SER A 46 -4.63 -5.01 10.32
N PRO A 47 -4.62 -4.02 9.42
CA PRO A 47 -3.58 -3.86 8.41
C PRO A 47 -2.29 -3.28 8.98
N ALA A 48 -1.20 -3.39 8.23
CA ALA A 48 0.07 -2.70 8.40
C ALA A 48 0.67 -2.74 9.82
N ARG A 49 0.48 -3.84 10.55
CA ARG A 49 0.91 -3.97 11.97
C ARG A 49 2.41 -3.73 12.14
N LYS A 50 3.26 -4.21 11.21
CA LYS A 50 4.71 -3.98 11.26
C LYS A 50 5.06 -2.50 11.09
N LEU A 51 4.36 -1.77 10.23
CA LEU A 51 4.53 -0.32 10.07
C LEU A 51 4.18 0.43 11.36
N LEU A 52 3.07 0.06 12.01
CA LEU A 52 2.67 0.66 13.28
C LEU A 52 3.69 0.38 14.40
N MET A 53 4.29 -0.81 14.42
CA MET A 53 5.33 -1.16 15.39
C MET A 53 6.63 -0.39 15.12
N ALA A 54 7.04 -0.25 13.87
CA ALA A 54 8.23 0.51 13.49
C ALA A 54 8.10 2.01 13.84
N GLY A 55 6.89 2.55 13.77
CA GLY A 55 6.61 3.95 14.10
C GLY A 55 6.41 4.26 15.58
N LYS A 56 6.69 3.33 16.51
CA LYS A 56 6.47 3.55 17.95
C LYS A 56 7.30 4.70 18.55
N SER A 57 8.58 4.80 18.19
CA SER A 57 9.52 5.83 18.65
C SER A 57 9.68 7.01 17.71
N GLY A 58 8.93 7.02 16.60
CA GLY A 58 9.03 7.99 15.53
C GLY A 58 9.17 7.28 14.17
N LEU A 59 8.23 7.54 13.26
CA LEU A 59 8.25 6.92 11.94
C LEU A 59 9.31 7.58 11.05
N ASN A 60 10.49 6.98 10.97
CA ASN A 60 11.44 7.30 9.91
C ASN A 60 10.97 6.60 8.62
N ILE A 61 10.51 7.37 7.64
CA ILE A 61 9.93 6.80 6.42
C ILE A 61 10.92 6.75 5.25
N SER A 62 11.91 7.62 5.22
CA SER A 62 12.95 7.68 4.20
C SER A 62 14.12 8.57 4.63
N HIS A 63 15.06 8.85 3.71
CA HIS A 63 16.21 9.70 3.91
C HIS A 63 16.35 10.70 2.76
N ALA A 64 16.72 11.95 3.08
CA ALA A 64 16.79 13.06 2.12
C ALA A 64 18.13 13.17 1.38
N GLU A 65 19.00 12.15 1.48
CA GLU A 65 20.23 12.13 0.71
C GLU A 65 19.96 12.03 -0.81
N PRO A 66 20.89 12.44 -1.67
CA PRO A 66 20.80 12.24 -3.10
C PRO A 66 20.56 10.77 -3.47
N VAL A 67 19.78 10.52 -4.53
CA VAL A 67 19.36 9.15 -4.90
C VAL A 67 20.56 8.27 -5.25
N ASP A 68 21.55 8.80 -5.95
CA ASP A 68 22.81 8.13 -6.29
C ASP A 68 23.59 7.64 -5.05
N ALA A 69 23.59 8.41 -3.98
CA ALA A 69 24.15 8.00 -2.69
C ALA A 69 23.23 6.98 -1.97
N PHE A 70 21.92 7.18 -2.04
CA PHE A 70 20.94 6.31 -1.35
C PHE A 70 20.96 4.88 -1.88
N VAL A 71 21.05 4.68 -3.21
CA VAL A 71 21.08 3.35 -3.81
C VAL A 71 22.29 2.51 -3.39
N THR A 72 23.42 3.16 -3.04
CA THR A 72 24.63 2.45 -2.59
C THR A 72 24.47 1.78 -1.22
N ARG A 73 23.43 2.13 -0.46
CA ARG A 73 23.14 1.53 0.86
C ARG A 73 22.53 0.13 0.77
N TYR A 74 22.13 -0.30 -0.44
CA TYR A 74 21.52 -1.61 -0.68
C TYR A 74 22.53 -2.54 -1.35
N GLN A 75 22.56 -3.79 -0.93
CA GLN A 75 23.48 -4.80 -1.48
C GLN A 75 22.75 -6.15 -1.68
N PRO A 76 22.79 -6.75 -2.86
CA PRO A 76 23.23 -6.17 -4.13
C PRO A 76 22.27 -5.06 -4.61
N ASN A 77 22.78 -4.02 -5.25
CA ASN A 77 21.98 -2.84 -5.64
C ASN A 77 21.54 -2.79 -7.10
N ASP A 78 22.13 -3.62 -7.95
CA ASP A 78 21.96 -3.63 -9.41
C ASP A 78 20.46 -3.76 -9.84
N TRP A 79 19.71 -4.68 -9.23
CA TRP A 79 18.31 -4.88 -9.54
C TRP A 79 17.36 -3.88 -8.84
N LEU A 80 17.79 -3.33 -7.69
CA LEU A 80 16.95 -2.44 -6.87
C LEU A 80 17.09 -0.96 -7.28
N THR A 81 18.23 -0.58 -7.84
CA THR A 81 18.54 0.80 -8.25
C THR A 81 17.42 1.43 -9.11
N PRO A 82 16.98 0.82 -10.23
CA PRO A 82 15.92 1.41 -11.05
C PRO A 82 14.63 1.67 -10.27
N HIS A 83 14.25 0.77 -9.36
CA HIS A 83 13.04 0.92 -8.56
C HIS A 83 13.14 2.04 -7.53
N ILE A 84 14.33 2.26 -6.96
CA ILE A 84 14.58 3.38 -6.03
C ILE A 84 14.60 4.71 -6.78
N GLU A 85 15.17 4.75 -7.98
CA GLU A 85 15.17 5.93 -8.83
C GLU A 85 13.73 6.31 -9.24
N ASP A 86 12.92 5.33 -9.64
CA ASP A 86 11.52 5.51 -10.01
C ASP A 86 10.62 5.90 -8.83
N PHE A 87 10.93 5.42 -7.61
CA PHE A 87 10.16 5.71 -6.40
C PHE A 87 11.08 6.04 -5.22
N ASN A 88 11.58 7.26 -5.20
CA ASN A 88 12.54 7.77 -4.23
C ASN A 88 11.89 8.56 -3.08
N ALA A 89 12.71 9.19 -2.25
CA ALA A 89 12.27 9.97 -1.07
C ALA A 89 11.34 11.14 -1.44
N ALA A 90 11.52 11.79 -2.59
CA ALA A 90 10.63 12.85 -3.04
C ALA A 90 9.23 12.29 -3.32
N HIS A 91 9.13 11.19 -4.03
CA HIS A 91 7.84 10.51 -4.31
C HIS A 91 7.12 10.07 -3.03
N ILE A 92 7.87 9.61 -2.01
CA ILE A 92 7.29 9.27 -0.69
C ILE A 92 6.73 10.52 -0.01
N ARG A 93 7.42 11.65 -0.07
CA ARG A 93 6.93 12.91 0.49
C ARG A 93 5.68 13.42 -0.24
N ASP A 94 5.67 13.35 -1.58
CA ASP A 94 4.51 13.71 -2.39
C ASP A 94 3.31 12.80 -2.08
N PHE A 95 3.56 11.51 -1.91
CA PHE A 95 2.55 10.56 -1.46
C PHE A 95 1.96 10.95 -0.11
N MET A 96 2.78 11.27 0.89
CA MET A 96 2.29 11.76 2.19
C MET A 96 1.48 13.05 2.05
N THR A 97 1.96 14.00 1.25
CA THR A 97 1.28 15.27 1.01
C THR A 97 -0.10 15.07 0.38
N ARG A 98 -0.24 14.13 -0.59
CA ARG A 98 -1.56 13.76 -1.16
C ARG A 98 -2.52 13.20 -0.13
N LEU A 99 -2.01 12.57 0.93
CA LEU A 99 -2.81 12.07 2.06
C LEU A 99 -3.06 13.14 3.14
N GLY A 100 -2.64 14.39 2.93
CA GLY A 100 -2.76 15.46 3.92
C GLY A 100 -1.76 15.32 5.10
N ILE A 101 -0.68 14.55 4.91
CA ILE A 101 0.35 14.33 5.94
C ILE A 101 1.60 15.12 5.56
N GLU A 102 1.88 16.15 6.33
CA GLU A 102 3.12 16.92 6.19
C GLU A 102 4.34 16.13 6.69
N SER A 103 5.51 16.44 6.12
CA SER A 103 6.77 15.80 6.48
C SER A 103 7.91 16.81 6.61
N PHE A 104 8.88 16.49 7.44
CA PHE A 104 10.10 17.27 7.62
C PHE A 104 11.35 16.40 7.55
N VAL A 105 12.49 17.03 7.28
CA VAL A 105 13.79 16.40 7.32
C VAL A 105 14.44 16.71 8.68
N GLY A 106 14.76 15.67 9.43
CA GLY A 106 15.48 15.80 10.70
C GLY A 106 16.96 16.13 10.50
N SER A 107 17.66 16.47 11.57
CA SER A 107 19.07 16.88 11.56
C SER A 107 20.03 15.82 10.98
N THR A 108 19.63 14.57 10.99
CA THR A 108 20.41 13.43 10.44
C THR A 108 20.00 13.07 8.99
N GLY A 109 19.23 13.92 8.30
CA GLY A 109 18.73 13.63 6.95
C GLY A 109 17.54 12.68 6.87
N ARG A 110 17.07 12.14 7.99
CA ARG A 110 15.90 11.25 8.04
C ARG A 110 14.61 12.04 7.80
N ILE A 111 13.68 11.45 7.06
CA ILE A 111 12.37 12.03 6.77
C ILE A 111 11.32 11.45 7.71
N PHE A 112 10.59 12.33 8.36
CA PHE A 112 9.53 11.99 9.31
C PHE A 112 8.22 12.68 8.93
N PRO A 113 7.05 12.05 9.13
CA PRO A 113 5.80 12.81 9.18
C PRO A 113 5.83 13.76 10.37
N THR A 114 5.25 14.94 10.25
CA THR A 114 5.25 15.98 11.30
C THR A 114 4.74 15.47 12.65
N MET A 115 3.76 14.58 12.63
CA MET A 115 3.24 13.95 13.86
C MET A 115 4.13 12.83 14.42
N MET A 116 5.25 12.49 13.79
CA MET A 116 6.21 11.45 14.21
C MET A 116 5.63 10.03 14.36
N LYS A 117 4.38 9.79 13.99
CA LYS A 117 3.65 8.52 14.22
C LYS A 117 3.17 7.91 12.92
N ALA A 118 3.18 6.57 12.86
CA ALA A 118 2.66 5.83 11.72
C ALA A 118 1.12 5.82 11.64
N SER A 119 0.43 5.91 12.77
CA SER A 119 -1.03 5.72 12.81
C SER A 119 -1.84 6.80 12.07
N PRO A 120 -1.49 8.10 12.09
CA PRO A 120 -2.19 9.09 11.28
C PRO A 120 -2.01 8.86 9.77
N LEU A 121 -0.78 8.55 9.35
CA LEU A 121 -0.48 8.23 7.95
C LEU A 121 -1.27 7.00 7.49
N LEU A 122 -1.24 5.91 8.25
CA LEU A 122 -1.96 4.69 7.91
C LEU A 122 -3.47 4.93 7.83
N ARG A 123 -4.04 5.70 8.76
CA ARG A 123 -5.48 6.02 8.76
C ARG A 123 -5.88 6.81 7.52
N ALA A 124 -5.14 7.86 7.18
CA ALA A 124 -5.38 8.66 5.99
C ALA A 124 -5.26 7.81 4.71
N TRP A 125 -4.26 6.92 4.65
CA TRP A 125 -4.05 6.03 3.51
C TRP A 125 -5.21 5.04 3.33
N LEU A 126 -5.61 4.34 4.39
CA LEU A 126 -6.75 3.41 4.34
C LEU A 126 -8.05 4.11 3.95
N GLN A 127 -8.28 5.30 4.50
CA GLN A 127 -9.46 6.11 4.16
C GLN A 127 -9.47 6.47 2.66
N ALA A 128 -8.35 6.94 2.11
CA ALA A 128 -8.24 7.27 0.69
C ALA A 128 -8.51 6.04 -0.19
N LEU A 129 -7.91 4.88 0.13
CA LEU A 129 -8.14 3.64 -0.60
C LEU A 129 -9.60 3.20 -0.57
N GLN A 130 -10.25 3.27 0.60
CA GLN A 130 -11.68 2.90 0.75
C GLN A 130 -12.60 3.87 0.00
N GLN A 131 -12.31 5.16 0.00
CA GLN A 131 -13.05 6.16 -0.78
C GLN A 131 -12.98 5.90 -2.28
N ASP A 132 -11.87 5.36 -2.77
CA ASP A 132 -11.69 4.96 -4.17
C ASP A 132 -12.15 3.52 -4.47
N GLY A 133 -12.91 2.90 -3.55
CA GLY A 133 -13.59 1.63 -3.76
C GLY A 133 -12.75 0.38 -3.49
N VAL A 134 -11.57 0.51 -2.87
CA VAL A 134 -10.78 -0.66 -2.44
C VAL A 134 -11.49 -1.35 -1.28
N THR A 135 -11.73 -2.66 -1.42
CA THR A 135 -12.38 -3.48 -0.39
C THR A 135 -11.34 -4.26 0.40
N PHE A 136 -11.43 -4.21 1.73
CA PHE A 136 -10.54 -4.91 2.64
C PHE A 136 -11.23 -6.09 3.32
N PHE A 137 -10.58 -7.24 3.29
CA PHE A 137 -10.99 -8.47 3.95
C PHE A 137 -9.97 -8.83 5.02
N TYR A 138 -10.28 -8.54 6.27
CA TYR A 138 -9.43 -8.89 7.41
C TYR A 138 -9.72 -10.30 7.91
N ARG A 139 -8.74 -10.93 8.60
CA ARG A 139 -8.80 -12.30 9.10
C ARG A 139 -8.95 -13.35 7.99
N HIS A 140 -8.54 -13.01 6.76
CA HIS A 140 -8.53 -13.89 5.61
C HIS A 140 -7.08 -14.33 5.33
N SER A 141 -6.77 -15.58 5.65
CA SER A 141 -5.48 -16.20 5.31
C SER A 141 -5.58 -16.86 3.94
N CYS A 142 -4.68 -16.50 3.03
CA CYS A 142 -4.60 -17.17 1.73
C CYS A 142 -4.01 -18.57 1.94
N ASP A 143 -4.75 -19.61 1.58
CA ASP A 143 -4.34 -21.01 1.75
C ASP A 143 -3.72 -21.55 0.46
N ASN A 144 -4.27 -21.17 -0.71
CA ASN A 144 -3.79 -21.64 -2.00
C ASN A 144 -4.07 -20.63 -3.10
N ILE A 145 -3.24 -20.64 -4.15
CA ILE A 145 -3.44 -19.91 -5.40
C ILE A 145 -3.28 -20.93 -6.54
N GLU A 146 -4.33 -21.09 -7.35
CA GLU A 146 -4.33 -22.00 -8.48
C GLU A 146 -4.85 -21.26 -9.70
N GLY A 147 -3.99 -21.05 -10.69
CA GLY A 147 -4.31 -20.26 -11.86
C GLY A 147 -4.71 -18.82 -11.48
N LYS A 148 -5.98 -18.47 -11.70
CA LYS A 148 -6.55 -17.16 -11.36
C LYS A 148 -7.47 -17.19 -10.13
N GLN A 149 -7.44 -18.26 -9.37
CA GLN A 149 -8.26 -18.44 -8.18
C GLN A 149 -7.40 -18.49 -6.94
N ALA A 150 -7.86 -17.82 -5.88
CA ALA A 150 -7.25 -17.89 -4.56
C ALA A 150 -8.31 -18.38 -3.55
N THR A 151 -7.91 -19.27 -2.66
CA THR A 151 -8.75 -19.77 -1.57
C THR A 151 -8.27 -19.21 -0.24
N PHE A 152 -9.23 -18.92 0.64
CA PHE A 152 -8.95 -18.28 1.92
C PHE A 152 -9.67 -19.01 3.05
N SER A 153 -8.97 -19.21 4.17
CA SER A 153 -9.58 -19.53 5.45
C SER A 153 -9.86 -18.23 6.21
N VAL A 154 -11.02 -18.19 6.88
CA VAL A 154 -11.49 -17.05 7.66
C VAL A 154 -11.42 -17.38 9.14
N ALA A 155 -10.61 -16.63 9.91
CA ALA A 155 -10.58 -16.78 11.36
C ALA A 155 -11.80 -16.09 11.97
N HIS A 156 -12.66 -16.87 12.62
CA HIS A 156 -13.78 -16.33 13.42
C HIS A 156 -13.28 -15.80 14.77
N GLU A 157 -13.99 -14.83 15.34
CA GLU A 157 -13.75 -14.41 16.72
C GLU A 157 -14.19 -15.55 17.66
N SER A 158 -13.26 -15.99 18.50
CA SER A 158 -13.55 -16.88 19.62
C SER A 158 -14.00 -16.06 20.83
#